data_6f436a0524e09000a4b133f48ba014e0
#
_entry.id   6f436a0524e09000a4b133f48ba014e0
#
_cell.length_a   1.000
_cell.length_b   1.000
_cell.length_c   1.000
_cell.angle_alpha   90.00
_cell.angle_beta   90.00
_cell.angle_gamma   90.00
#
_symmetry.space_group_name_H-M   'P 1'
#
loop_
_entity.id
_entity.type
_entity.pdbx_description
1 polymer ?
#
loop_
_entity_poly.entity_id
_entity_poly.type
_entity_poly.pdbx_seq_one_letter_code
_entity_poly.pdbx_strand_id
1 'polypeptide(L)'
;MEWIGNFNKDLSKDLNDLVMITEGQARPGDWKPVNEVEKALWEKGKSALDFSKTMWYVYEQQDLQVDLKFPWTEGKCHWWITKLLPGQMMPMHTDPHTHDDQNCKRYWVPLQDYVPGHVFIYNNVMVSDYKRGDVFQYSHSQDEHGAANLSFVPRIVLQVTEYPCH
;
A
#
# COMPACT_ATOMS: atom_id res chain seq x y z
N MET A 1 -1.53 -9.54 -10.34
CA MET A 1 -0.67 -9.63 -9.13
C MET A 1 -0.34 -11.08 -8.90
N GLU A 2 0.91 -11.41 -8.66
CA GLU A 2 1.43 -12.77 -8.52
C GLU A 2 2.01 -12.96 -7.11
N TRP A 3 1.66 -14.06 -6.44
CA TRP A 3 2.32 -14.43 -5.19
C TRP A 3 3.69 -15.05 -5.49
N ILE A 4 4.76 -14.53 -4.91
CA ILE A 4 6.14 -14.95 -5.19
C ILE A 4 6.84 -15.59 -3.99
N GLY A 5 6.21 -15.64 -2.84
CA GLY A 5 6.76 -16.27 -1.64
C GLY A 5 6.29 -15.64 -0.34
N ASN A 6 6.91 -16.05 0.76
CA ASN A 6 6.67 -15.48 2.08
C ASN A 6 7.94 -14.87 2.64
N PHE A 7 7.85 -13.60 3.03
CA PHE A 7 8.95 -12.88 3.63
C PHE A 7 9.08 -13.25 5.12
N ASN A 8 10.30 -13.12 5.66
CA ASN A 8 10.62 -13.47 7.04
C ASN A 8 9.54 -12.96 8.02
N LYS A 9 8.87 -13.90 8.67
CA LYS A 9 7.74 -13.63 9.59
C LYS A 9 8.15 -12.78 10.79
N ASP A 10 9.36 -12.95 11.28
CA ASP A 10 9.84 -12.23 12.46
C ASP A 10 10.06 -10.76 12.11
N LEU A 11 10.69 -10.48 10.96
CA LEU A 11 10.89 -9.11 10.51
C LEU A 11 9.55 -8.40 10.25
N SER A 12 8.60 -9.07 9.61
CA SER A 12 7.27 -8.49 9.38
C SER A 12 6.51 -8.21 10.68
N LYS A 13 6.74 -9.02 11.71
CA LYS A 13 6.18 -8.78 13.04
C LYS A 13 6.80 -7.56 13.69
N ASP A 14 8.11 -7.45 13.69
CA ASP A 14 8.84 -6.32 14.30
C ASP A 14 8.44 -4.99 13.64
N LEU A 15 8.31 -4.96 12.32
CA LEU A 15 7.82 -3.79 11.60
C LEU A 15 6.37 -3.45 11.96
N ASN A 16 5.51 -4.46 12.07
CA ASN A 16 4.13 -4.25 12.48
C ASN A 16 4.05 -3.67 13.88
N ASP A 17 4.78 -4.24 14.84
CA ASP A 17 4.82 -3.77 16.22
C ASP A 17 5.35 -2.32 16.30
N LEU A 18 6.40 -1.99 15.53
CA LEU A 18 6.94 -0.64 15.46
C LEU A 18 5.90 0.38 14.95
N VAL A 19 5.20 0.05 13.88
CA VAL A 19 4.19 0.94 13.27
C VAL A 19 2.92 1.06 14.13
N MET A 20 2.64 0.06 14.97
CA MET A 20 1.50 0.14 15.91
C MET A 20 1.72 1.17 17.02
N ILE A 21 2.95 1.38 17.46
CA ILE A 21 3.28 2.31 18.56
C ILE A 21 3.77 3.68 18.08
N THR A 22 4.16 3.79 16.81
CA THR A 22 4.70 5.04 16.24
C THR A 22 3.58 5.84 15.58
N GLU A 23 3.53 7.13 15.80
CA GLU A 23 2.67 8.05 15.04
C GLU A 23 3.38 8.39 13.73
N GLY A 24 2.83 7.95 12.62
CA GLY A 24 3.32 8.25 11.28
C GLY A 24 2.75 9.55 10.72
N GLN A 25 3.27 9.99 9.59
CA GLN A 25 2.68 11.08 8.82
C GLN A 25 1.30 10.68 8.31
N ALA A 26 0.29 11.48 8.66
CA ALA A 26 -0.99 11.41 7.99
C ALA A 26 -0.86 12.09 6.62
N ARG A 27 -1.10 11.38 5.54
CA ARG A 27 -1.18 11.97 4.20
C ARG A 27 -2.64 12.00 3.75
N PRO A 28 -3.16 13.15 3.33
CA PRO A 28 -4.36 13.18 2.50
C PRO A 28 -4.06 12.42 1.22
N GLY A 29 -5.04 11.71 0.67
CA GLY A 29 -4.87 11.00 -0.59
C GLY A 29 -4.43 11.96 -1.72
N ASP A 30 -3.32 11.66 -2.35
CA ASP A 30 -2.81 12.37 -3.54
C ASP A 30 -3.54 11.92 -4.83
N TRP A 31 -4.67 11.25 -4.68
CA TRP A 31 -5.40 10.75 -5.84
C TRP A 31 -5.76 11.88 -6.81
N LYS A 32 -5.37 11.71 -8.04
CA LYS A 32 -5.73 12.62 -9.13
C LYS A 32 -6.58 11.87 -10.15
N PRO A 33 -7.76 12.41 -10.51
CA PRO A 33 -8.58 11.79 -11.54
C PRO A 33 -7.84 11.76 -12.87
N VAL A 34 -7.84 10.60 -13.52
CA VAL A 34 -7.12 10.38 -14.79
C VAL A 34 -7.98 10.66 -16.03
N ASN A 35 -9.30 10.83 -15.85
CA ASN A 35 -10.23 11.16 -16.94
C ASN A 35 -11.36 12.09 -16.48
N GLU A 36 -12.13 12.64 -17.44
CA GLU A 36 -13.19 13.61 -17.15
C GLU A 36 -14.37 13.02 -16.36
N VAL A 37 -14.64 11.72 -16.47
CA VAL A 37 -15.69 11.05 -15.70
C VAL A 37 -15.29 10.97 -14.23
N GLU A 38 -14.08 10.53 -13.95
CA GLU A 38 -13.53 10.48 -12.61
C GLU A 38 -13.43 11.86 -11.99
N LYS A 39 -13.02 12.87 -12.77
CA LYS A 39 -12.99 14.26 -12.34
C LYS A 39 -14.38 14.77 -11.95
N ALA A 40 -15.41 14.49 -12.75
CA ALA A 40 -16.77 14.85 -12.43
C ALA A 40 -17.31 14.16 -11.17
N LEU A 41 -16.97 12.87 -10.98
CA LEU A 41 -17.32 12.12 -9.77
C LEU A 41 -16.56 12.66 -8.55
N TRP A 42 -15.30 13.00 -8.72
CA TRP A 42 -14.47 13.62 -7.68
C TRP A 42 -15.02 14.98 -7.23
N GLU A 43 -15.36 15.87 -8.16
CA GLU A 43 -15.92 17.18 -7.84
C GLU A 43 -17.27 17.05 -7.12
N LYS A 44 -18.11 16.08 -7.50
CA LYS A 44 -19.35 15.75 -6.76
C LYS A 44 -19.05 15.16 -5.39
N GLY A 45 -18.07 14.30 -5.30
CA GLY A 45 -17.68 13.62 -4.07
C GLY A 45 -17.08 14.56 -3.03
N LYS A 46 -16.35 15.60 -3.46
CA LYS A 46 -15.76 16.61 -2.56
C LYS A 46 -16.75 17.27 -1.62
N SER A 47 -18.01 17.44 -2.05
CA SER A 47 -19.05 18.04 -1.21
C SER A 47 -19.77 17.04 -0.30
N ALA A 48 -19.66 15.74 -0.58
CA ALA A 48 -20.39 14.68 0.10
C ALA A 48 -19.49 13.79 0.98
N LEU A 49 -18.19 13.74 0.71
CA LEU A 49 -17.23 12.93 1.42
C LEU A 49 -16.42 13.80 2.39
N ASP A 50 -16.44 13.40 3.63
CA ASP A 50 -15.50 13.92 4.62
C ASP A 50 -14.12 13.32 4.34
N PHE A 51 -13.28 14.06 3.62
CA PHE A 51 -11.93 13.62 3.26
C PHE A 51 -11.00 13.40 4.45
N SER A 52 -11.39 13.85 5.65
CA SER A 52 -10.67 13.47 6.87
C SER A 52 -10.71 11.95 7.10
N LYS A 53 -11.71 11.26 6.55
CA LYS A 53 -11.87 9.81 6.62
C LYS A 53 -11.07 9.04 5.56
N THR A 54 -10.57 9.71 4.53
CA THR A 54 -9.72 9.09 3.49
C THR A 54 -8.23 9.23 3.82
N MET A 55 -7.90 9.65 5.02
CA MET A 55 -6.52 9.75 5.44
C MET A 55 -5.98 8.39 5.86
N TRP A 56 -4.74 8.14 5.52
CA TRP A 56 -3.97 6.98 5.98
C TRP A 56 -2.61 7.44 6.49
N TYR A 57 -1.94 6.60 7.24
CA TYR A 57 -0.61 6.87 7.72
C TYR A 57 0.43 6.23 6.79
N VAL A 58 1.49 6.97 6.49
CA VAL A 58 2.65 6.49 5.73
C VAL A 58 3.88 6.62 6.61
N TYR A 59 4.68 5.57 6.66
CA TYR A 59 5.97 5.50 7.33
C TYR A 59 7.02 5.20 6.27
N GLU A 60 7.74 6.22 5.87
CA GLU A 60 8.83 6.09 4.91
C GLU A 60 10.04 5.41 5.55
N GLN A 61 10.86 4.76 4.76
CA GLN A 61 12.05 4.06 5.25
C GLN A 61 12.99 4.97 6.08
N GLN A 62 13.12 6.24 5.72
CA GLN A 62 13.92 7.20 6.48
C GLN A 62 13.33 7.54 7.85
N ASP A 63 12.01 7.46 8.01
CA ASP A 63 11.34 7.77 9.26
C ASP A 63 11.54 6.65 10.29
N LEU A 64 11.65 5.41 9.84
CA LEU A 64 11.78 4.23 10.68
C LEU A 64 13.22 3.90 11.05
N GLN A 65 14.21 4.44 10.32
CA GLN A 65 15.65 4.20 10.53
C GLN A 65 16.02 2.69 10.57
N VAL A 66 15.28 1.87 9.79
CA VAL A 66 15.50 0.43 9.67
C VAL A 66 16.07 0.14 8.28
N ASP A 67 17.16 -0.59 8.22
CA ASP A 67 17.73 -1.08 6.97
C ASP A 67 17.15 -2.46 6.65
N LEU A 68 16.26 -2.52 5.65
CA LEU A 68 15.64 -3.75 5.19
C LEU A 68 16.29 -4.24 3.92
N LYS A 69 16.57 -5.55 3.88
CA LYS A 69 16.98 -6.26 2.67
C LYS A 69 15.86 -7.21 2.25
N PHE A 70 15.55 -7.15 0.97
CA PHE A 70 14.48 -7.95 0.38
C PHE A 70 15.11 -9.07 -0.46
N PRO A 71 15.03 -10.34 -0.01
CA PRO A 71 15.72 -11.45 -0.68
C PRO A 71 15.18 -11.79 -2.07
N TRP A 72 14.06 -11.19 -2.46
CA TRP A 72 13.45 -11.35 -3.79
C TRP A 72 13.78 -10.21 -4.76
N THR A 73 14.60 -9.24 -4.36
CA THR A 73 14.99 -8.09 -5.17
C THR A 73 16.49 -8.14 -5.49
N GLU A 74 16.86 -7.62 -6.66
CA GLU A 74 18.26 -7.52 -7.11
C GLU A 74 18.69 -6.06 -7.23
N GLY A 75 17.74 -5.16 -7.37
CA GLY A 75 17.96 -3.74 -7.60
C GLY A 75 17.94 -2.89 -6.33
N LYS A 76 18.10 -1.59 -6.54
CA LYS A 76 17.92 -0.60 -5.48
C LYS A 76 16.43 -0.52 -5.12
N CYS A 77 16.12 -0.60 -3.84
CA CYS A 77 14.74 -0.54 -3.35
C CYS A 77 14.44 0.78 -2.64
N HIS A 78 13.23 1.26 -2.84
CA HIS A 78 12.57 2.22 -1.99
C HIS A 78 11.35 1.54 -1.37
N TRP A 79 11.10 1.74 -0.08
CA TRP A 79 9.99 1.10 0.60
C TRP A 79 9.34 2.01 1.63
N TRP A 80 8.08 1.72 1.90
CA TRP A 80 7.30 2.41 2.92
C TRP A 80 6.24 1.48 3.49
N ILE A 81 5.74 1.82 4.68
CA ILE A 81 4.64 1.12 5.32
C ILE A 81 3.40 2.00 5.28
N THR A 82 2.27 1.41 4.94
CA THR A 82 0.96 2.05 4.95
C THR A 82 0.13 1.46 6.07
N LYS A 83 -0.46 2.32 6.91
CA LYS A 83 -1.40 1.94 7.96
C LYS A 83 -2.74 2.63 7.76
N LEU A 84 -3.80 1.83 7.69
CA LEU A 84 -5.19 2.30 7.70
C LEU A 84 -5.84 1.94 9.03
N LEU A 85 -6.32 2.95 9.76
CA LEU A 85 -7.14 2.73 10.94
C LEU A 85 -8.57 2.30 10.53
N PRO A 86 -9.38 1.74 11.46
CA PRO A 86 -10.78 1.45 11.21
C PRO A 86 -11.53 2.65 10.62
N GLY A 87 -12.26 2.43 9.53
CA GLY A 87 -13.01 3.46 8.81
C GLY A 87 -12.19 4.29 7.80
N GLN A 88 -10.88 4.10 7.72
CA GLN A 88 -10.05 4.78 6.72
C GLN A 88 -10.02 4.03 5.39
N MET A 89 -9.77 4.77 4.32
CA MET A 89 -9.67 4.22 2.97
C MET A 89 -8.62 4.97 2.13
N MET A 90 -8.05 4.24 1.21
CA MET A 90 -7.23 4.73 0.11
C MET A 90 -8.04 4.50 -1.17
N PRO A 91 -8.48 5.55 -1.87
CA PRO A 91 -9.28 5.41 -3.10
C PRO A 91 -8.57 4.57 -4.17
N MET A 92 -9.32 4.07 -5.13
CA MET A 92 -8.76 3.44 -6.32
C MET A 92 -7.88 4.45 -7.06
N HIS A 93 -6.67 4.06 -7.37
CA HIS A 93 -5.66 4.90 -8.04
C HIS A 93 -4.61 4.04 -8.73
N THR A 94 -3.83 4.67 -9.58
CA THR A 94 -2.55 4.18 -10.07
C THR A 94 -1.43 5.00 -9.43
N ASP A 95 -0.25 4.42 -9.27
CA ASP A 95 0.87 5.15 -8.69
C ASP A 95 1.64 5.94 -9.75
N PRO A 96 1.70 7.27 -9.62
CA PRO A 96 2.35 8.13 -10.62
C PRO A 96 3.88 8.02 -10.64
N HIS A 97 4.48 7.44 -9.61
CA HIS A 97 5.95 7.40 -9.45
C HIS A 97 6.68 6.52 -10.47
N THR A 98 5.93 5.83 -11.31
CA THR A 98 6.49 4.88 -12.27
C THR A 98 6.42 5.37 -13.71
N HIS A 99 6.05 6.64 -13.93
CA HIS A 99 5.96 7.19 -15.28
C HIS A 99 7.32 7.25 -16.01
N ASP A 100 8.41 7.41 -15.26
CA ASP A 100 9.75 7.54 -15.84
C ASP A 100 10.51 6.21 -15.89
N ASP A 101 10.01 5.15 -15.23
CA ASP A 101 10.73 3.90 -15.09
C ASP A 101 9.82 2.70 -15.38
N GLN A 102 9.61 2.41 -16.66
CA GLN A 102 8.76 1.30 -17.14
C GLN A 102 9.24 -0.09 -16.65
N ASN A 103 10.41 -0.17 -16.06
CA ASN A 103 11.04 -1.41 -15.60
C ASN A 103 11.02 -1.58 -14.08
N CYS A 104 10.39 -0.68 -13.34
CA CYS A 104 10.24 -0.84 -11.90
C CYS A 104 9.34 -2.03 -11.57
N LYS A 105 9.77 -2.84 -10.61
CA LYS A 105 8.92 -3.87 -10.01
C LYS A 105 8.34 -3.34 -8.71
N ARG A 106 7.10 -3.70 -8.45
CA ARG A 106 6.41 -3.32 -7.21
C ARG A 106 5.94 -4.55 -6.47
N TYR A 107 6.06 -4.47 -5.15
CA TYR A 107 5.67 -5.56 -4.27
C TYR A 107 4.79 -5.05 -3.15
N TRP A 108 3.82 -5.87 -2.81
CA TRP A 108 2.88 -5.67 -1.73
C TRP A 108 3.05 -6.80 -0.71
N VAL A 109 3.28 -6.43 0.56
CA VAL A 109 3.57 -7.38 1.64
C VAL A 109 2.70 -7.06 2.86
N PRO A 110 1.67 -7.86 3.17
CA PRO A 110 0.89 -7.66 4.38
C PRO A 110 1.75 -7.96 5.62
N LEU A 111 1.72 -7.05 6.60
CA LEU A 111 2.43 -7.22 7.88
C LEU A 111 1.58 -7.91 8.95
N GLN A 112 0.42 -8.41 8.58
CA GLN A 112 -0.50 -9.18 9.40
C GLN A 112 -1.31 -10.15 8.55
N ASP A 113 -1.89 -11.17 9.17
CA ASP A 113 -2.82 -12.07 8.49
C ASP A 113 -4.06 -11.29 8.04
N TYR A 114 -4.72 -11.80 7.00
CA TYR A 114 -6.00 -11.26 6.57
C TYR A 114 -7.01 -11.23 7.71
N VAL A 115 -7.66 -10.08 7.85
CA VAL A 115 -8.75 -9.87 8.80
C VAL A 115 -10.01 -9.51 8.00
N PRO A 116 -11.17 -10.15 8.25
CA PRO A 116 -12.42 -9.75 7.64
C PRO A 116 -12.68 -8.25 7.82
N GLY A 117 -12.94 -7.57 6.71
CA GLY A 117 -13.05 -6.09 6.68
C GLY A 117 -11.79 -5.37 6.20
N HIS A 118 -10.65 -6.04 6.10
CA HIS A 118 -9.50 -5.52 5.37
C HIS A 118 -9.75 -5.67 3.87
N VAL A 119 -10.05 -4.59 3.20
CA VAL A 119 -10.30 -4.57 1.75
C VAL A 119 -9.01 -4.16 1.04
N PHE A 120 -8.62 -4.92 0.05
CA PHE A 120 -7.63 -4.55 -0.94
C PHE A 120 -8.13 -5.00 -2.31
N ILE A 121 -8.29 -4.05 -3.21
CA ILE A 121 -8.73 -4.29 -4.58
C ILE A 121 -7.57 -3.99 -5.51
N TYR A 122 -7.31 -4.90 -6.42
CA TYR A 122 -6.27 -4.81 -7.42
C TYR A 122 -6.84 -5.24 -8.77
N ASN A 123 -6.86 -4.33 -9.77
CA ASN A 123 -7.48 -4.56 -11.08
C ASN A 123 -8.89 -5.16 -10.98
N ASN A 124 -9.74 -4.54 -10.15
CA ASN A 124 -11.12 -4.96 -9.87
C ASN A 124 -11.28 -6.34 -9.20
N VAL A 125 -10.20 -6.92 -8.69
CA VAL A 125 -10.23 -8.19 -7.94
C VAL A 125 -9.91 -7.93 -6.47
N MET A 126 -10.76 -8.42 -5.57
CA MET A 126 -10.48 -8.36 -4.14
C MET A 126 -9.41 -9.39 -3.78
N VAL A 127 -8.37 -8.93 -3.08
CA VAL A 127 -7.31 -9.78 -2.54
C VAL A 127 -7.62 -10.10 -1.08
N SER A 128 -7.80 -11.38 -0.78
CA SER A 128 -8.13 -11.90 0.56
C SER A 128 -7.26 -13.12 0.89
N ASP A 129 -7.44 -13.65 2.08
CA ASP A 129 -6.82 -14.90 2.55
C ASP A 129 -5.29 -14.90 2.59
N TYR A 130 -4.66 -13.74 2.46
CA TYR A 130 -3.23 -13.59 2.57
C TYR A 130 -2.75 -13.83 4.02
N LYS A 131 -1.49 -14.21 4.15
CA LYS A 131 -0.80 -14.37 5.42
C LYS A 131 0.24 -13.28 5.61
N ARG A 132 0.52 -12.96 6.85
CA ARG A 132 1.61 -12.06 7.20
C ARG A 132 2.91 -12.51 6.52
N GLY A 133 3.55 -11.58 5.85
CA GLY A 133 4.81 -11.80 5.15
C GLY A 133 4.67 -12.41 3.76
N ASP A 134 3.46 -12.70 3.27
CA ASP A 134 3.28 -13.06 1.86
C ASP A 134 3.74 -11.91 0.96
N VAL A 135 4.47 -12.24 -0.09
CA VAL A 135 4.98 -11.25 -1.05
C VAL A 135 4.25 -11.42 -2.36
N PHE A 136 3.61 -10.36 -2.79
CA PHE A 136 2.91 -10.29 -4.07
C PHE A 136 3.56 -9.26 -4.97
N GLN A 137 3.93 -9.66 -6.19
CA GLN A 137 4.42 -8.75 -7.21
C GLN A 137 3.26 -8.21 -8.02
N TYR A 138 3.24 -6.90 -8.28
CA TYR A 138 2.29 -6.28 -9.21
C TYR A 138 2.60 -6.73 -10.64
N SER A 139 1.57 -6.97 -11.44
CA SER A 139 1.73 -7.38 -12.84
C SER A 139 2.25 -6.22 -13.69
N HIS A 140 1.80 -5.01 -13.36
CA HIS A 140 2.22 -3.78 -14.01
C HIS A 140 2.24 -2.63 -13.01
N SER A 141 3.17 -1.68 -13.18
CA SER A 141 3.32 -0.52 -12.29
C SER A 141 2.11 0.44 -12.32
N GLN A 142 1.33 0.43 -13.40
CA GLN A 142 0.13 1.24 -13.59
C GLN A 142 -1.17 0.50 -13.24
N ASP A 143 -1.07 -0.65 -12.58
CA ASP A 143 -2.25 -1.39 -12.16
C ASP A 143 -3.08 -0.61 -11.14
N GLU A 144 -4.38 -0.52 -11.39
CA GLU A 144 -5.31 0.15 -10.50
C GLU A 144 -5.46 -0.62 -9.19
N HIS A 145 -5.36 0.09 -8.09
CA HIS A 145 -5.54 -0.51 -6.77
C HIS A 145 -6.09 0.48 -5.76
N GLY A 146 -6.68 -0.07 -4.71
CA GLY A 146 -7.23 0.72 -3.61
C GLY A 146 -7.43 -0.15 -2.38
N ALA A 147 -7.61 0.49 -1.23
CA ALA A 147 -7.77 -0.22 0.02
C ALA A 147 -8.76 0.47 0.95
N ALA A 148 -9.42 -0.32 1.81
CA ALA A 148 -10.20 0.21 2.90
C ALA A 148 -10.06 -0.69 4.14
N ASN A 149 -10.30 -0.12 5.29
CA ASN A 149 -10.34 -0.85 6.55
C ASN A 149 -11.73 -0.75 7.17
N LEU A 150 -12.55 -1.78 6.97
CA LEU A 150 -13.89 -1.94 7.55
C LEU A 150 -13.86 -2.84 8.79
N SER A 151 -12.67 -3.19 9.29
CA SER A 151 -12.50 -3.99 10.49
C SER A 151 -12.33 -3.11 11.73
N PHE A 152 -12.09 -3.73 12.88
CA PHE A 152 -11.84 -3.05 14.16
C PHE A 152 -10.36 -2.95 14.53
N VAL A 153 -9.47 -3.45 13.69
CA VAL A 153 -8.01 -3.41 13.91
C VAL A 153 -7.31 -2.70 12.76
N PRO A 154 -6.18 -2.03 12.98
CA PRO A 154 -5.43 -1.39 11.90
C PRO A 154 -5.04 -2.39 10.81
N ARG A 155 -5.05 -1.94 9.56
CA ARG A 155 -4.53 -2.68 8.40
C ARG A 155 -3.15 -2.12 8.04
N ILE A 156 -2.13 -2.97 8.06
CA ILE A 156 -0.74 -2.57 7.91
C ILE A 156 -0.08 -3.38 6.79
N VAL A 157 0.56 -2.66 5.87
CA VAL A 157 1.16 -3.22 4.65
C VAL A 157 2.50 -2.56 4.39
N LEU A 158 3.50 -3.35 4.08
CA LEU A 158 4.77 -2.90 3.50
C LEU A 158 4.64 -2.88 1.97
N GLN A 159 5.07 -1.78 1.37
CA GLN A 159 5.21 -1.63 -0.07
C GLN A 159 6.67 -1.44 -0.44
N VAL A 160 7.11 -2.08 -1.51
CA VAL A 160 8.47 -2.01 -2.01
C VAL A 160 8.45 -1.70 -3.50
N THR A 161 9.23 -0.72 -3.91
CA THR A 161 9.55 -0.48 -5.32
C THR A 161 11.01 -0.83 -5.56
N GLU A 162 11.27 -1.72 -6.50
CA GLU A 162 12.59 -2.08 -6.96
C GLU A 162 12.87 -1.35 -8.28
N TYR A 163 13.96 -0.61 -8.31
CA TYR A 163 14.44 0.08 -9.52
C TYR A 163 15.44 -0.80 -10.27
N PRO A 164 15.45 -0.76 -11.61
CA PRO A 164 16.42 -1.51 -12.40
C PRO A 164 17.86 -1.13 -12.01
N CYS A 165 18.74 -2.12 -12.00
CA CYS A 165 20.17 -1.89 -11.91
C CYS A 165 20.63 -1.27 -13.23
N HIS A 166 21.12 -0.03 -13.21
CA HIS A 166 21.82 0.61 -14.30
C HIS A 166 23.32 0.37 -14.20
#